data_c5c3a17165953d82da5044969850f1d6
#
_entry.id   c5c3a17165953d82da5044969850f1d6
#
_cell.length_a   1.000
_cell.length_b   1.000
_cell.length_c   1.000
_cell.angle_alpha   90.00
_cell.angle_beta   90.00
_cell.angle_gamma   90.00
#
_symmetry.space_group_name_H-M   'P 1'
#
loop_
_entity.id
_entity.type
_entity.pdbx_description
1 polymer ?
#
loop_
_entity_poly.entity_id
_entity_poly.type
_entity_poly.pdbx_seq_one_letter_code
_entity_poly.pdbx_strand_id
1 'polypeptide(L)'
;DPEYCRPFSGNRAGLTLGEAAGILILESLAGARQRGAAILAEVLGYGVTCDAHHMTAPDIGASGAVRAMREALRDACLGPEAVDYINAHGTATPPNDRMETRAIKEVFGTRARRIPVSSTKSMHGHTLGASGALEAVVSVLAIAEGFIPPTIHCETPDPECDLDYVTTGARPVAPDVVLSNSFAFGG
;
A
#
# COMPACT_ATOMS: atom_id res chain seq x y z
N ASP A 1 6.00 -11.08 -14.90
CA ASP A 1 7.30 -10.66 -15.45
C ASP A 1 8.38 -11.53 -14.81
N PRO A 2 9.22 -12.23 -15.60
CA PRO A 2 10.25 -13.13 -15.05
C PRO A 2 11.48 -12.38 -14.51
N GLU A 3 11.67 -11.13 -14.87
CA GLU A 3 12.87 -10.39 -14.51
C GLU A 3 12.64 -9.42 -13.35
N TYR A 4 11.62 -8.57 -13.47
CA TYR A 4 11.42 -7.48 -12.53
C TYR A 4 9.95 -7.23 -12.24
N CYS A 5 9.60 -7.03 -10.97
CA CYS A 5 8.34 -6.44 -10.57
C CYS A 5 8.42 -4.91 -10.80
N ARG A 6 7.57 -4.37 -11.67
CA ARG A 6 7.59 -2.95 -12.12
C ARG A 6 6.27 -2.24 -11.83
N PRO A 7 5.88 -2.09 -10.56
CA PRO A 7 4.61 -1.47 -10.23
C PRO A 7 4.50 -0.06 -10.82
N PHE A 8 3.32 0.23 -11.37
CA PHE A 8 2.94 1.52 -11.96
C PHE A 8 3.72 1.94 -13.22
N SER A 9 4.69 1.15 -13.67
CA SER A 9 5.42 1.43 -14.90
C SER A 9 4.59 1.09 -16.13
N GLY A 10 4.72 1.90 -17.20
CA GLY A 10 4.02 1.68 -18.47
C GLY A 10 4.42 0.38 -19.19
N ASN A 11 5.60 -0.14 -18.91
CA ASN A 11 6.11 -1.38 -19.47
C ASN A 11 5.97 -2.58 -18.52
N ARG A 12 5.14 -2.47 -17.46
CA ARG A 12 4.87 -3.61 -16.56
C ARG A 12 4.19 -4.76 -17.30
N ALA A 13 4.60 -5.97 -16.98
CA ALA A 13 4.14 -7.19 -17.67
C ALA A 13 3.60 -8.26 -16.72
N GLY A 14 3.22 -7.88 -15.51
CA GLY A 14 2.68 -8.78 -14.50
C GLY A 14 3.57 -8.88 -13.25
N LEU A 15 3.05 -9.60 -12.26
CA LEU A 15 3.74 -9.80 -10.99
C LEU A 15 4.97 -10.71 -11.14
N THR A 16 5.91 -10.54 -10.23
CA THR A 16 7.03 -11.46 -9.99
C THR A 16 6.82 -12.05 -8.61
N LEU A 17 6.86 -13.37 -8.49
CA LEU A 17 6.70 -14.03 -7.19
C LEU A 17 7.95 -13.82 -6.33
N GLY A 18 7.73 -13.63 -5.04
CA GLY A 18 8.75 -13.55 -4.01
C GLY A 18 8.44 -14.53 -2.87
N GLU A 19 9.40 -14.69 -1.97
CA GLU A 19 9.26 -15.51 -0.76
C GLU A 19 9.61 -14.67 0.47
N ALA A 20 8.74 -14.70 1.47
CA ALA A 20 9.00 -14.03 2.74
C ALA A 20 8.10 -14.58 3.85
N ALA A 21 8.46 -14.26 5.10
CA ALA A 21 7.61 -14.36 6.26
C ALA A 21 7.71 -13.05 7.05
N GLY A 22 6.58 -12.53 7.52
CA GLY A 22 6.51 -11.36 8.38
C GLY A 22 5.79 -11.71 9.69
N ILE A 23 6.34 -11.28 10.81
CA ILE A 23 5.75 -11.47 12.14
C ILE A 23 5.70 -10.11 12.83
N LEU A 24 4.51 -9.73 13.28
CA LEU A 24 4.30 -8.55 14.12
C LEU A 24 3.80 -9.01 15.50
N ILE A 25 4.33 -8.40 16.54
CA ILE A 25 3.83 -8.59 17.90
C ILE A 25 2.85 -7.46 18.18
N LEU A 26 1.58 -7.81 18.34
CA LEU A 26 0.51 -6.88 18.65
C LEU A 26 0.09 -7.03 20.10
N GLU A 27 -0.11 -5.93 20.78
CA GLU A 27 -0.65 -5.89 22.14
C GLU A 27 -1.52 -4.66 22.34
N SER A 28 -2.31 -4.64 23.39
CA SER A 28 -3.12 -3.46 23.67
C SER A 28 -2.22 -2.26 24.05
N LEU A 29 -2.59 -1.06 23.59
CA LEU A 29 -1.86 0.16 23.90
C LEU A 29 -1.68 0.35 25.41
N ALA A 30 -2.71 0.04 26.20
CA ALA A 30 -2.67 0.11 27.65
C ALA A 30 -1.63 -0.86 28.25
N GLY A 31 -1.56 -2.12 27.75
CA GLY A 31 -0.60 -3.11 28.18
C GLY A 31 0.83 -2.70 27.82
N ALA A 32 1.06 -2.25 26.58
CA ALA A 32 2.35 -1.77 26.13
C ALA A 32 2.87 -0.60 26.98
N ARG A 33 2.02 0.38 27.28
CA ARG A 33 2.36 1.51 28.16
C ARG A 33 2.64 1.08 29.58
N GLN A 34 1.82 0.17 30.13
CA GLN A 34 1.99 -0.31 31.52
C GLN A 34 3.34 -1.00 31.74
N ARG A 35 3.82 -1.78 30.76
CA ARG A 35 5.12 -2.47 30.85
C ARG A 35 6.31 -1.62 30.36
N GLY A 36 6.09 -0.40 29.92
CA GLY A 36 7.15 0.50 29.40
C GLY A 36 7.72 0.04 28.05
N ALA A 37 6.88 -0.56 27.17
CA ALA A 37 7.35 -1.01 25.87
C ALA A 37 7.75 0.16 24.97
N ALA A 38 8.74 -0.07 24.11
CA ALA A 38 8.98 0.78 22.95
C ALA A 38 7.90 0.53 21.91
N ILE A 39 6.95 1.46 21.81
CA ILE A 39 5.85 1.39 20.82
C ILE A 39 6.39 1.95 19.50
N LEU A 40 6.39 1.13 18.46
CA LEU A 40 6.88 1.55 17.13
C LEU A 40 5.79 2.24 16.31
N ALA A 41 4.56 1.75 16.39
CA ALA A 41 3.39 2.34 15.75
C ALA A 41 2.10 1.85 16.42
N GLU A 42 0.98 2.48 16.11
CA GLU A 42 -0.36 2.04 16.50
C GLU A 42 -1.14 1.61 15.26
N VAL A 43 -1.86 0.48 15.33
CA VAL A 43 -2.86 0.11 14.32
C VAL A 43 -4.13 0.85 14.67
N LEU A 44 -4.48 1.85 13.88
CA LEU A 44 -5.60 2.75 14.16
C LEU A 44 -6.93 2.22 13.62
N GLY A 45 -6.90 1.50 12.52
CA GLY A 45 -8.11 0.97 11.91
C GLY A 45 -7.84 0.09 10.70
N TYR A 46 -8.86 -0.61 10.25
CA TYR A 46 -8.80 -1.44 9.06
C TYR A 46 -10.15 -1.46 8.31
N GLY A 47 -10.10 -1.83 7.03
CA GLY A 47 -11.28 -2.01 6.19
C GLY A 47 -11.14 -3.26 5.34
N VAL A 48 -12.20 -4.06 5.28
CA VAL A 48 -12.25 -5.29 4.48
C VAL A 48 -13.52 -5.28 3.64
N THR A 49 -13.37 -5.50 2.35
CA THR A 49 -14.47 -5.55 1.39
C THR A 49 -14.26 -6.69 0.40
N CYS A 50 -15.25 -6.92 -0.44
CA CYS A 50 -15.16 -7.86 -1.54
C CYS A 50 -15.76 -7.21 -2.78
N ASP A 51 -15.07 -7.36 -3.93
CA ASP A 51 -15.59 -6.86 -5.23
C ASP A 51 -16.77 -7.67 -5.71
N ALA A 52 -16.77 -8.99 -5.48
CA ALA A 52 -17.75 -9.94 -6.00
C ALA A 52 -17.94 -9.81 -7.53
N HIS A 53 -16.87 -9.41 -8.23
CA HIS A 53 -16.89 -9.11 -9.66
C HIS A 53 -16.40 -10.28 -10.51
N HIS A 54 -15.20 -10.79 -10.21
CA HIS A 54 -14.56 -11.87 -10.96
C HIS A 54 -13.60 -12.64 -10.06
N MET A 55 -13.33 -13.93 -10.36
CA MET A 55 -12.47 -14.77 -9.51
C MET A 55 -11.05 -14.23 -9.34
N THR A 56 -10.48 -13.58 -10.34
CA THR A 56 -9.08 -13.15 -10.34
C THR A 56 -8.85 -11.70 -10.80
N ALA A 57 -9.79 -11.11 -11.53
CA ALA A 57 -9.68 -9.74 -12.02
C ALA A 57 -10.37 -8.77 -11.05
N PRO A 58 -9.71 -7.65 -10.70
CA PRO A 58 -10.35 -6.63 -9.88
C PRO A 58 -11.49 -5.93 -10.64
N ASP A 59 -12.45 -5.38 -9.90
CA ASP A 59 -13.42 -4.45 -10.46
C ASP A 59 -12.71 -3.17 -10.94
N ILE A 60 -12.72 -2.94 -12.26
CA ILE A 60 -12.09 -1.74 -12.88
C ILE A 60 -12.73 -0.45 -12.33
N GLY A 61 -13.98 -0.51 -11.86
CA GLY A 61 -14.64 0.57 -11.15
C GLY A 61 -14.00 0.91 -9.82
N ALA A 62 -13.16 0.03 -9.27
CA ALA A 62 -12.46 0.19 -8.00
C ALA A 62 -13.36 0.29 -6.77
N SER A 63 -14.63 -0.12 -6.87
CA SER A 63 -15.62 0.12 -5.83
C SER A 63 -15.27 -0.57 -4.50
N GLY A 64 -14.73 -1.79 -4.54
CA GLY A 64 -14.27 -2.52 -3.36
C GLY A 64 -13.08 -1.85 -2.71
N ALA A 65 -12.04 -1.52 -3.48
CA ALA A 65 -10.85 -0.84 -2.98
C ALA A 65 -11.17 0.53 -2.35
N VAL A 66 -12.06 1.31 -2.98
CA VAL A 66 -12.54 2.60 -2.43
C VAL A 66 -13.24 2.40 -1.09
N ARG A 67 -14.14 1.40 -1.00
CA ARG A 67 -14.84 1.09 0.25
C ARG A 67 -13.86 0.65 1.34
N ALA A 68 -12.91 -0.23 1.03
CA ALA A 68 -11.91 -0.71 1.99
C ALA A 68 -11.10 0.45 2.58
N MET A 69 -10.57 1.33 1.74
CA MET A 69 -9.84 2.51 2.22
C MET A 69 -10.71 3.46 3.05
N ARG A 70 -11.96 3.73 2.62
CA ARG A 70 -12.89 4.57 3.39
C ARG A 70 -13.28 3.94 4.73
N GLU A 71 -13.44 2.62 4.77
CA GLU A 71 -13.71 1.90 6.02
C GLU A 71 -12.53 1.96 6.97
N ALA A 72 -11.30 1.74 6.49
CA ALA A 72 -10.09 1.86 7.30
C ALA A 72 -9.96 3.27 7.92
N LEU A 73 -10.17 4.32 7.12
CA LEU A 73 -10.15 5.70 7.61
C LEU A 73 -11.25 5.98 8.65
N ARG A 74 -12.47 5.48 8.40
CA ARG A 74 -13.58 5.63 9.33
C ARG A 74 -13.33 4.90 10.65
N ASP A 75 -12.80 3.68 10.60
CA ASP A 75 -12.44 2.89 11.79
C ASP A 75 -11.35 3.58 12.60
N ALA A 76 -10.35 4.16 11.91
CA ALA A 76 -9.32 4.98 12.52
C ALA A 76 -9.79 6.34 13.05
N CYS A 77 -11.06 6.74 12.80
CA CYS A 77 -11.58 8.08 13.07
C CYS A 77 -10.74 9.20 12.41
N LEU A 78 -10.18 8.95 11.21
CA LEU A 78 -9.34 9.88 10.45
C LEU A 78 -10.00 10.29 9.14
N GLY A 79 -9.72 11.52 8.70
CA GLY A 79 -10.04 11.97 7.36
C GLY A 79 -8.92 11.64 6.35
N PRO A 80 -9.22 11.71 5.04
CA PRO A 80 -8.20 11.47 4.00
C PRO A 80 -7.00 12.44 4.10
N GLU A 81 -7.20 13.61 4.69
CA GLU A 81 -6.16 14.63 4.89
C GLU A 81 -5.08 14.21 5.88
N ALA A 82 -5.34 13.23 6.74
CA ALA A 82 -4.39 12.75 7.73
C ALA A 82 -3.33 11.78 7.18
N VAL A 83 -3.57 11.19 5.99
CA VAL A 83 -2.65 10.18 5.43
C VAL A 83 -1.45 10.85 4.78
N ASP A 84 -0.25 10.49 5.23
CA ASP A 84 1.02 11.03 4.74
C ASP A 84 1.72 10.14 3.71
N TYR A 85 1.42 8.85 3.71
CA TYR A 85 2.02 7.88 2.81
C TYR A 85 1.06 6.71 2.54
N ILE A 86 1.07 6.20 1.32
CA ILE A 86 0.34 4.99 0.93
C ILE A 86 1.34 3.92 0.51
N ASN A 87 1.40 2.83 1.29
CA ASN A 87 2.05 1.60 0.89
C ASN A 87 1.06 0.82 0.03
N ALA A 88 1.25 0.88 -1.28
CA ALA A 88 0.32 0.36 -2.25
C ALA A 88 0.44 -1.16 -2.42
N HIS A 89 -0.65 -1.80 -2.79
CA HIS A 89 -0.61 -3.19 -3.24
C HIS A 89 0.31 -3.37 -4.44
N GLY A 90 0.16 -2.54 -5.47
CA GLY A 90 1.13 -2.36 -6.56
C GLY A 90 1.80 -3.63 -7.05
N THR A 91 1.06 -4.49 -7.76
CA THR A 91 1.54 -5.83 -8.16
C THR A 91 2.28 -5.85 -9.48
N ALA A 92 2.40 -4.73 -10.18
CA ALA A 92 2.88 -4.62 -11.56
C ALA A 92 1.95 -5.32 -12.57
N THR A 93 0.73 -5.66 -12.20
CA THR A 93 -0.28 -6.14 -13.15
C THR A 93 -1.05 -4.96 -13.73
N PRO A 94 -1.25 -4.89 -15.06
CA PRO A 94 -1.96 -3.77 -15.66
C PRO A 94 -3.33 -3.48 -15.04
N PRO A 95 -4.20 -4.48 -14.73
CA PRO A 95 -5.49 -4.18 -14.14
C PRO A 95 -5.41 -3.65 -12.71
N ASN A 96 -4.55 -4.24 -11.85
CA ASN A 96 -4.44 -3.82 -10.46
C ASN A 96 -3.93 -2.38 -10.34
N ASP A 97 -2.82 -2.06 -11.00
CA ASP A 97 -2.15 -0.78 -10.79
C ASP A 97 -3.01 0.41 -11.25
N ARG A 98 -3.78 0.22 -12.34
CA ARG A 98 -4.77 1.21 -12.82
C ARG A 98 -5.95 1.33 -11.86
N MET A 99 -6.49 0.20 -11.42
CA MET A 99 -7.60 0.15 -10.46
C MET A 99 -7.22 0.83 -9.16
N GLU A 100 -6.06 0.51 -8.60
CA GLU A 100 -5.58 1.10 -7.35
C GLU A 100 -5.30 2.59 -7.47
N THR A 101 -4.69 3.03 -8.59
CA THR A 101 -4.51 4.46 -8.91
C THR A 101 -5.84 5.20 -8.92
N ARG A 102 -6.87 4.61 -9.56
CA ARG A 102 -8.22 5.16 -9.60
C ARG A 102 -8.84 5.23 -8.20
N ALA A 103 -8.72 4.16 -7.42
CA ALA A 103 -9.25 4.10 -6.07
C ALA A 103 -8.65 5.19 -5.17
N ILE A 104 -7.33 5.35 -5.21
CA ILE A 104 -6.62 6.40 -4.47
C ILE A 104 -7.12 7.80 -4.88
N LYS A 105 -7.28 8.05 -6.18
CA LYS A 105 -7.84 9.34 -6.66
C LYS A 105 -9.26 9.59 -6.16
N GLU A 106 -10.10 8.56 -6.11
CA GLU A 106 -11.48 8.70 -5.66
C GLU A 106 -11.59 8.95 -4.15
N VAL A 107 -10.73 8.33 -3.35
CA VAL A 107 -10.72 8.52 -1.89
C VAL A 107 -10.12 9.85 -1.49
N PHE A 108 -8.99 10.24 -2.10
CA PHE A 108 -8.18 11.38 -1.68
C PHE A 108 -8.38 12.64 -2.52
N GLY A 109 -9.15 12.56 -3.61
CA GLY A 109 -9.49 13.71 -4.47
C GLY A 109 -8.25 14.44 -4.97
N THR A 110 -8.23 15.76 -4.84
CA THR A 110 -7.11 16.59 -5.27
C THR A 110 -5.82 16.35 -4.50
N ARG A 111 -5.91 15.77 -3.30
CA ARG A 111 -4.76 15.42 -2.47
C ARG A 111 -4.02 14.18 -2.99
N ALA A 112 -4.68 13.29 -3.73
CA ALA A 112 -4.11 12.05 -4.23
C ALA A 112 -2.74 12.21 -4.91
N ARG A 113 -2.56 13.31 -5.66
CA ARG A 113 -1.31 13.60 -6.36
C ARG A 113 -0.19 14.19 -5.49
N ARG A 114 -0.45 14.40 -4.20
CA ARG A 114 0.51 14.95 -3.24
C ARG A 114 0.90 13.96 -2.14
N ILE A 115 0.19 12.85 -2.05
CA ILE A 115 0.50 11.77 -1.13
C ILE A 115 1.53 10.89 -1.81
N PRO A 116 2.73 10.70 -1.22
CA PRO A 116 3.68 9.73 -1.70
C PRO A 116 3.06 8.32 -1.73
N VAL A 117 3.27 7.60 -2.81
CA VAL A 117 2.82 6.21 -2.98
C VAL A 117 4.02 5.36 -3.35
N SER A 118 4.18 4.20 -2.74
CA SER A 118 5.16 3.23 -3.23
C SER A 118 4.70 1.79 -3.07
N SER A 119 5.25 0.92 -3.91
CA SER A 119 5.09 -0.53 -3.76
C SER A 119 6.46 -1.18 -3.59
N THR A 120 6.68 -1.73 -2.43
CA THR A 120 7.91 -2.45 -2.11
C THR A 120 7.99 -3.82 -2.77
N LYS A 121 6.90 -4.29 -3.40
CA LYS A 121 6.94 -5.47 -4.27
C LYS A 121 7.94 -5.33 -5.41
N SER A 122 8.29 -4.11 -5.81
CA SER A 122 9.37 -3.85 -6.75
C SER A 122 10.74 -4.39 -6.29
N MET A 123 10.96 -4.51 -4.97
CA MET A 123 12.22 -4.97 -4.36
C MET A 123 12.21 -6.45 -4.00
N HIS A 124 11.08 -6.99 -3.54
CA HIS A 124 11.01 -8.35 -3.00
C HIS A 124 10.01 -9.27 -3.73
N GLY A 125 9.36 -8.78 -4.77
CA GLY A 125 8.33 -9.52 -5.47
C GLY A 125 7.01 -9.60 -4.68
N HIS A 126 6.06 -10.33 -5.22
CA HIS A 126 4.77 -10.58 -4.57
C HIS A 126 4.84 -11.86 -3.75
N THR A 127 4.85 -11.73 -2.45
CA THR A 127 4.97 -12.85 -1.50
C THR A 127 3.63 -13.48 -1.11
N LEU A 128 2.56 -13.16 -1.87
CA LEU A 128 1.21 -13.69 -1.70
C LEU A 128 0.69 -13.51 -0.26
N GLY A 129 0.45 -14.59 0.46
CA GLY A 129 -0.08 -14.55 1.83
C GLY A 129 0.80 -13.82 2.84
N ALA A 130 2.11 -13.67 2.58
CA ALA A 130 3.01 -12.93 3.46
C ALA A 130 3.06 -11.42 3.15
N SER A 131 2.52 -10.98 1.98
CA SER A 131 2.64 -9.58 1.54
C SER A 131 2.11 -8.57 2.55
N GLY A 132 0.92 -8.79 3.10
CA GLY A 132 0.32 -7.85 4.05
C GLY A 132 1.16 -7.69 5.33
N ALA A 133 1.72 -8.79 5.86
CA ALA A 133 2.59 -8.72 7.03
C ALA A 133 3.91 -8.00 6.71
N LEU A 134 4.51 -8.26 5.55
CA LEU A 134 5.73 -7.60 5.12
C LEU A 134 5.51 -6.09 4.89
N GLU A 135 4.42 -5.73 4.24
CA GLU A 135 4.03 -4.33 4.01
C GLU A 135 3.69 -3.58 5.31
N ALA A 136 3.10 -4.27 6.28
CA ALA A 136 2.91 -3.70 7.61
C ALA A 136 4.25 -3.45 8.32
N VAL A 137 5.21 -4.38 8.25
CA VAL A 137 6.58 -4.18 8.77
C VAL A 137 7.24 -2.99 8.09
N VAL A 138 7.16 -2.90 6.76
CA VAL A 138 7.70 -1.76 6.00
C VAL A 138 7.06 -0.44 6.43
N SER A 139 5.75 -0.41 6.62
CA SER A 139 5.02 0.78 7.06
C SER A 139 5.45 1.23 8.46
N VAL A 140 5.60 0.29 9.40
CA VAL A 140 6.12 0.57 10.74
C VAL A 140 7.55 1.12 10.69
N LEU A 141 8.42 0.53 9.87
CA LEU A 141 9.80 1.02 9.69
C LEU A 141 9.84 2.39 9.02
N ALA A 142 8.95 2.67 8.07
CA ALA A 142 8.86 4.00 7.46
C ALA A 142 8.54 5.09 8.49
N ILE A 143 7.64 4.82 9.43
CA ILE A 143 7.33 5.70 10.55
C ILE A 143 8.56 5.83 11.49
N ALA A 144 9.11 4.70 11.93
CA ALA A 144 10.16 4.68 12.95
C ALA A 144 11.48 5.28 12.47
N GLU A 145 11.85 5.04 11.21
CA GLU A 145 13.13 5.46 10.63
C GLU A 145 13.04 6.78 9.86
N GLY A 146 11.83 7.30 9.63
CA GLY A 146 11.62 8.59 8.99
C GLY A 146 11.94 8.64 7.50
N PHE A 147 11.60 7.61 6.75
CA PHE A 147 11.74 7.61 5.30
C PHE A 147 10.63 6.81 4.60
N ILE A 148 10.36 7.15 3.36
CA ILE A 148 9.43 6.42 2.50
C ILE A 148 10.24 5.58 1.51
N PRO A 149 10.05 4.24 1.47
CA PRO A 149 10.77 3.37 0.55
C PRO A 149 10.36 3.61 -0.90
N PRO A 150 11.26 3.36 -1.88
CA PRO A 150 10.94 3.59 -3.28
C PRO A 150 10.15 2.46 -3.92
N THR A 151 9.52 2.77 -5.05
CA THR A 151 9.13 1.83 -6.09
C THR A 151 10.27 1.79 -7.12
N ILE A 152 11.11 0.77 -7.08
CA ILE A 152 12.18 0.61 -8.08
C ILE A 152 11.63 0.02 -9.38
N HIS A 153 12.40 0.09 -10.48
CA HIS A 153 12.01 -0.41 -11.81
C HIS A 153 10.80 0.29 -12.45
N CYS A 154 10.34 1.42 -11.90
CA CYS A 154 9.29 2.25 -12.50
C CYS A 154 9.92 3.37 -13.35
N GLU A 155 10.45 3.00 -14.51
CA GLU A 155 11.23 3.90 -15.38
C GLU A 155 10.38 4.52 -16.49
N THR A 156 9.33 3.84 -16.91
CA THR A 156 8.46 4.27 -18.01
C THR A 156 7.16 4.83 -17.45
N PRO A 157 6.86 6.12 -17.62
CA PRO A 157 5.60 6.68 -17.15
C PRO A 157 4.38 6.00 -17.79
N ASP A 158 3.37 5.70 -16.98
CA ASP A 158 2.04 5.29 -17.45
C ASP A 158 1.05 6.42 -17.19
N PRO A 159 0.41 7.00 -18.24
CA PRO A 159 -0.57 8.08 -18.06
C PRO A 159 -1.79 7.71 -17.20
N GLU A 160 -2.09 6.42 -17.05
CA GLU A 160 -3.18 5.96 -16.19
C GLU A 160 -2.73 5.80 -14.72
N CYS A 161 -1.41 5.80 -14.47
CA CYS A 161 -0.79 5.72 -13.15
C CYS A 161 -0.02 7.04 -12.89
N ASP A 162 -0.75 8.15 -12.64
CA ASP A 162 -0.23 9.52 -12.59
C ASP A 162 -0.23 10.12 -11.17
N LEU A 163 0.07 9.31 -10.16
CA LEU A 163 0.24 9.75 -8.78
C LEU A 163 1.72 10.06 -8.46
N ASP A 164 1.99 10.51 -7.23
CA ASP A 164 3.37 10.73 -6.74
C ASP A 164 4.01 9.40 -6.33
N TYR A 165 4.33 8.56 -7.32
CA TYR A 165 5.07 7.33 -7.05
C TYR A 165 6.52 7.66 -6.72
N VAL A 166 7.03 7.12 -5.60
CA VAL A 166 8.40 7.36 -5.16
C VAL A 166 9.36 6.50 -5.98
N THR A 167 9.88 7.02 -7.09
CA THR A 167 10.67 6.23 -8.07
C THR A 167 12.16 6.56 -8.07
N THR A 168 12.58 7.69 -7.50
CA THR A 168 13.96 8.20 -7.57
C THR A 168 14.83 7.84 -6.35
N GLY A 169 14.47 6.79 -5.62
CA GLY A 169 15.13 6.40 -4.37
C GLY A 169 14.27 6.68 -3.15
N ALA A 170 14.73 6.26 -1.98
CA ALA A 170 14.01 6.50 -0.73
C ALA A 170 13.86 8.01 -0.47
N ARG A 171 12.67 8.42 -0.05
CA ARG A 171 12.37 9.82 0.26
C ARG A 171 12.55 10.06 1.76
N PRO A 172 13.43 10.98 2.20
CA PRO A 172 13.67 11.27 3.63
C PRO A 172 12.54 12.13 4.19
N VAL A 173 11.38 11.52 4.39
CA VAL A 173 10.18 12.14 4.97
C VAL A 173 9.62 11.16 5.99
N ALA A 174 9.46 11.59 7.23
CA ALA A 174 8.81 10.80 8.27
C ALA A 174 7.29 10.90 8.13
N PRO A 175 6.59 9.82 7.76
CA PRO A 175 5.14 9.82 7.77
C PRO A 175 4.64 9.57 9.20
N ASP A 176 3.60 10.30 9.63
CA ASP A 176 2.89 10.02 10.87
C ASP A 176 1.79 8.99 10.66
N VAL A 177 1.10 9.06 9.53
CA VAL A 177 -0.03 8.16 9.19
C VAL A 177 0.22 7.46 7.86
N VAL A 178 0.27 6.14 7.90
CA VAL A 178 0.46 5.28 6.72
C VAL A 178 -0.80 4.46 6.46
N LEU A 179 -1.28 4.48 5.22
CA LEU A 179 -2.31 3.55 4.74
C LEU A 179 -1.64 2.44 3.93
N SER A 180 -1.85 1.18 4.31
CA SER A 180 -1.35 0.02 3.57
C SER A 180 -2.50 -0.71 2.88
N ASN A 181 -2.39 -0.88 1.56
CA ASN A 181 -3.39 -1.56 0.74
C ASN A 181 -2.96 -3.00 0.44
N SER A 182 -3.89 -3.93 0.58
CA SER A 182 -3.71 -5.31 0.12
C SER A 182 -4.97 -5.77 -0.62
N PHE A 183 -4.80 -6.22 -1.86
CA PHE A 183 -5.88 -6.78 -2.67
C PHE A 183 -5.58 -8.24 -3.00
N ALA A 184 -6.62 -9.03 -3.15
CA ALA A 184 -6.51 -10.46 -3.43
C ALA A 184 -7.46 -10.87 -4.55
N PHE A 185 -7.35 -12.12 -4.99
CA PHE A 185 -8.31 -12.70 -5.94
C PHE A 185 -9.71 -12.70 -5.33
N GLY A 186 -10.66 -12.21 -6.11
CA GLY A 186 -12.04 -12.04 -5.67
C GLY A 186 -12.36 -10.63 -5.15
N GLY A 187 -11.33 -9.79 -4.98
CA GLY A 187 -11.43 -8.39 -4.54
C GLY A 187 -11.54 -8.21 -3.05
#